data_38d627b5045b98e3202bb2046b69ca4c
#
_entry.id   38d627b5045b98e3202bb2046b69ca4c
#
_cell.length_a   1.000
_cell.length_b   1.000
_cell.length_c   1.000
_cell.angle_alpha   90.00
_cell.angle_beta   90.00
_cell.angle_gamma   90.00
#
_symmetry.space_group_name_H-M   'P 1'
#
loop_
_entity.id
_entity.type
_entity.pdbx_description
1 polymer ?
#
loop_
_entity_poly.entity_id
_entity_poly.type
_entity_poly.pdbx_seq_one_letter_code
_entity_poly.pdbx_strand_id
1 'polypeptide(L)'
;MSNLSFKFLEKYYPVFIEGIKFTLLVSLLAVVFGVIFGTILCFMKRSKLRVLRIPIPKIIASIYIEFVRGTPLLLQIFIVYFGLNTFGFKFSPITACVIALSLNSGAYVAEIIRSGIDAVDKGQLEAARSLGMTQSKAMQYIILPQAIKNILPAIGNEFVTIIKESSMASSIGVAEITYAGKLVTGATYRNFEPLIVAAVCYFILTFTLGRLMAYVERRFKASDLR
;
A
#
# COMPACT_ATOMS: atom_id res chain seq x y z
N MET A 1 15.52 15.19 36.47
CA MET A 1 15.37 14.08 35.53
C MET A 1 13.96 13.52 35.67
N SER A 2 13.07 13.70 34.68
CA SER A 2 11.73 13.13 34.74
C SER A 2 11.84 11.61 34.57
N ASN A 3 11.53 10.86 35.63
CA ASN A 3 11.50 9.42 35.54
C ASN A 3 10.47 8.98 34.50
N LEU A 4 10.89 8.18 33.52
CA LEU A 4 10.01 7.52 32.57
C LEU A 4 8.92 6.78 33.34
N SER A 5 7.64 7.06 33.08
CA SER A 5 6.51 6.43 33.72
C SER A 5 5.41 6.11 32.73
N PHE A 6 5.01 4.87 32.66
CA PHE A 6 3.96 4.35 31.78
C PHE A 6 2.63 4.12 32.50
N LYS A 7 2.43 4.65 33.73
CA LYS A 7 1.19 4.50 34.49
C LYS A 7 -0.05 5.02 33.75
N PHE A 8 0.11 5.96 32.82
CA PHE A 8 -0.99 6.46 32.01
C PHE A 8 -1.63 5.37 31.15
N LEU A 9 -0.92 4.27 30.84
CA LEU A 9 -1.46 3.16 30.05
C LEU A 9 -2.66 2.51 30.72
N GLU A 10 -2.72 2.44 32.05
CA GLU A 10 -3.87 1.89 32.78
C GLU A 10 -5.18 2.59 32.36
N LYS A 11 -5.10 3.89 32.06
CA LYS A 11 -6.27 4.70 31.66
C LYS A 11 -6.42 4.81 30.14
N TYR A 12 -5.31 4.93 29.40
CA TYR A 12 -5.33 5.31 27.98
C TYR A 12 -5.07 4.17 27.01
N TYR A 13 -4.86 2.91 27.46
CA TYR A 13 -4.68 1.78 26.54
C TYR A 13 -5.83 1.61 25.53
N PRO A 14 -7.14 1.92 25.86
CA PRO A 14 -8.20 1.76 24.86
C PRO A 14 -8.02 2.70 23.65
N VAL A 15 -7.44 3.87 23.88
CA VAL A 15 -7.16 4.85 22.80
C VAL A 15 -6.16 4.28 21.78
N PHE A 16 -5.13 3.59 22.26
CA PHE A 16 -4.17 2.91 21.38
C PHE A 16 -4.79 1.71 20.65
N ILE A 17 -5.67 0.96 21.33
CA ILE A 17 -6.39 -0.16 20.69
C ILE A 17 -7.28 0.36 19.55
N GLU A 18 -8.04 1.43 19.78
CA GLU A 18 -8.82 2.07 18.71
C GLU A 18 -7.91 2.60 17.58
N GLY A 19 -6.78 3.21 17.92
CA GLY A 19 -5.77 3.62 16.94
C GLY A 19 -5.28 2.46 16.06
N ILE A 20 -5.01 1.29 16.66
CA ILE A 20 -4.63 0.06 15.94
C ILE A 20 -5.74 -0.38 14.97
N LYS A 21 -7.01 -0.37 15.41
CA LYS A 21 -8.15 -0.74 14.57
C LYS A 21 -8.27 0.18 13.35
N PHE A 22 -8.18 1.50 13.56
CA PHE A 22 -8.25 2.47 12.46
C PHE A 22 -7.05 2.34 11.52
N THR A 23 -5.83 2.15 12.03
CA THR A 23 -4.64 1.88 11.23
C THR A 23 -4.85 0.67 10.31
N LEU A 24 -5.31 -0.45 10.87
CA LEU A 24 -5.55 -1.67 10.10
C LEU A 24 -6.68 -1.50 9.08
N LEU A 25 -7.79 -0.88 9.47
CA LEU A 25 -8.94 -0.63 8.59
C LEU A 25 -8.53 0.22 7.39
N VAL A 26 -7.91 1.38 7.63
CA VAL A 26 -7.51 2.31 6.58
C VAL A 26 -6.48 1.66 5.65
N SER A 27 -5.49 0.96 6.22
CA SER A 27 -4.45 0.29 5.44
C SER A 27 -5.01 -0.85 4.60
N LEU A 28 -5.94 -1.64 5.13
CA LEU A 28 -6.58 -2.73 4.39
C LEU A 28 -7.40 -2.19 3.22
N LEU A 29 -8.23 -1.17 3.45
CA LEU A 29 -9.01 -0.54 2.39
C LEU A 29 -8.10 0.07 1.33
N ALA A 30 -7.03 0.75 1.75
CA ALA A 30 -6.06 1.35 0.84
C ALA A 30 -5.39 0.33 -0.07
N VAL A 31 -4.96 -0.82 0.47
CA VAL A 31 -4.37 -1.90 -0.34
C VAL A 31 -5.39 -2.51 -1.30
N VAL A 32 -6.59 -2.81 -0.83
CA VAL A 32 -7.63 -3.43 -1.68
C VAL A 32 -7.95 -2.54 -2.88
N PHE A 33 -8.23 -1.26 -2.64
CA PHE A 33 -8.48 -0.31 -3.74
C PHE A 33 -7.21 -0.02 -4.54
N GLY A 34 -6.04 0.00 -3.90
CA GLY A 34 -4.73 0.13 -4.54
C GLY A 34 -4.44 -1.01 -5.51
N VAL A 35 -4.77 -2.26 -5.14
CA VAL A 35 -4.62 -3.43 -6.03
C VAL A 35 -5.54 -3.32 -7.25
N ILE A 36 -6.81 -2.94 -7.05
CA ILE A 36 -7.76 -2.75 -8.15
C ILE A 36 -7.23 -1.67 -9.11
N PHE A 37 -6.90 -0.50 -8.56
CA PHE A 37 -6.45 0.63 -9.37
C PHE A 37 -5.07 0.39 -10.01
N GLY A 38 -4.12 -0.19 -9.28
CA GLY A 38 -2.81 -0.55 -9.80
C GLY A 38 -2.86 -1.60 -10.91
N THR A 39 -3.80 -2.55 -10.82
CA THR A 39 -4.05 -3.51 -11.90
C THR A 39 -4.51 -2.80 -13.16
N ILE A 40 -5.45 -1.86 -13.06
CA ILE A 40 -5.92 -1.04 -14.19
C ILE A 40 -4.75 -0.25 -14.80
N LEU A 41 -3.93 0.42 -13.98
CA LEU A 41 -2.77 1.17 -14.42
C LEU A 41 -1.74 0.27 -15.13
N CYS A 42 -1.49 -0.93 -14.61
CA CYS A 42 -0.60 -1.90 -15.22
C CYS A 42 -1.11 -2.32 -16.61
N PHE A 43 -2.41 -2.61 -16.74
CA PHE A 43 -3.00 -2.93 -18.06
C PHE A 43 -2.94 -1.75 -19.02
N MET A 44 -3.20 -0.53 -18.57
CA MET A 44 -3.05 0.68 -19.39
C MET A 44 -1.61 0.84 -19.86
N LYS A 45 -0.61 0.66 -19.00
CA LYS A 45 0.82 0.78 -19.31
C LYS A 45 1.28 -0.31 -20.30
N ARG A 46 0.69 -1.50 -20.28
CA ARG A 46 0.98 -2.63 -21.20
C ARG A 46 0.09 -2.64 -22.44
N SER A 47 -0.89 -1.75 -22.53
CA SER A 47 -1.82 -1.67 -23.65
C SER A 47 -1.10 -1.35 -24.97
N LYS A 48 -1.50 -2.05 -26.04
CA LYS A 48 -1.10 -1.78 -27.42
C LYS A 48 -2.04 -0.82 -28.12
N LEU A 49 -3.09 -0.33 -27.44
CA LEU A 49 -4.05 0.61 -28.02
C LEU A 49 -3.35 1.92 -28.40
N ARG A 50 -3.58 2.34 -29.64
CA ARG A 50 -3.06 3.59 -30.19
C ARG A 50 -4.24 4.42 -30.71
N VAL A 51 -4.32 5.67 -30.29
CA VAL A 51 -5.23 6.66 -30.82
C VAL A 51 -4.39 7.63 -31.64
N LEU A 52 -4.66 7.78 -32.92
CA LEU A 52 -3.84 8.57 -33.85
C LEU A 52 -2.36 8.19 -33.85
N ARG A 53 -2.04 6.87 -33.77
CA ARG A 53 -0.70 6.29 -33.64
C ARG A 53 0.01 6.54 -32.29
N ILE A 54 -0.60 7.28 -31.36
CA ILE A 54 -0.06 7.61 -30.03
C ILE A 54 -0.59 6.58 -29.00
N PRO A 55 0.27 5.99 -28.16
CA PRO A 55 -0.15 5.03 -27.11
C PRO A 55 -0.70 5.77 -25.87
N ILE A 56 -1.83 6.46 -26.03
CA ILE A 56 -2.40 7.35 -25.00
C ILE A 56 -2.57 6.67 -23.64
N PRO A 57 -3.17 5.44 -23.51
CA PRO A 57 -3.30 4.80 -22.20
C PRO A 57 -1.97 4.60 -21.50
N LYS A 58 -0.92 4.18 -22.26
CA LYS A 58 0.42 3.98 -21.71
C LYS A 58 1.03 5.29 -21.19
N ILE A 59 0.86 6.39 -21.93
CA ILE A 59 1.40 7.70 -21.54
C ILE A 59 0.72 8.19 -20.27
N ILE A 60 -0.62 8.15 -20.21
CA ILE A 60 -1.37 8.57 -19.03
C ILE A 60 -0.95 7.78 -17.80
N ALA A 61 -0.91 6.43 -17.90
CA ALA A 61 -0.49 5.59 -16.80
C ALA A 61 0.95 5.86 -16.36
N SER A 62 1.87 6.08 -17.30
CA SER A 62 3.27 6.37 -16.98
C SER A 62 3.42 7.70 -16.26
N ILE A 63 2.81 8.78 -16.76
CA ILE A 63 2.84 10.10 -16.13
C ILE A 63 2.25 10.03 -14.71
N TYR A 64 1.10 9.35 -14.55
CA TYR A 64 0.48 9.18 -13.24
C TYR A 64 1.42 8.44 -12.26
N ILE A 65 1.96 7.30 -12.66
CA ILE A 65 2.84 6.50 -11.81
C ILE A 65 4.09 7.28 -11.41
N GLU A 66 4.72 7.98 -12.35
CA GLU A 66 5.91 8.78 -12.09
C GLU A 66 5.60 9.97 -11.18
N PHE A 67 4.48 10.67 -11.40
CA PHE A 67 4.05 11.80 -10.57
C PHE A 67 3.78 11.36 -9.12
N VAL A 68 2.99 10.31 -8.94
CA VAL A 68 2.62 9.82 -7.60
C VAL A 68 3.83 9.30 -6.83
N ARG A 69 4.72 8.55 -7.49
CA ARG A 69 5.94 8.03 -6.87
C ARG A 69 7.02 9.10 -6.68
N GLY A 70 6.95 10.20 -7.40
CA GLY A 70 7.86 11.34 -7.32
C GLY A 70 7.43 12.43 -6.33
N THR A 71 6.25 12.30 -5.71
CA THR A 71 5.73 13.31 -4.77
C THR A 71 5.50 12.72 -3.37
N PRO A 72 5.68 13.54 -2.28
CA PRO A 72 5.46 13.06 -0.92
C PRO A 72 4.01 12.66 -0.66
N LEU A 73 3.80 11.49 -0.04
CA LEU A 73 2.46 11.00 0.31
C LEU A 73 1.69 11.97 1.22
N LEU A 74 2.36 12.60 2.18
CA LEU A 74 1.72 13.61 3.05
C LEU A 74 1.08 14.74 2.23
N LEU A 75 1.78 15.20 1.19
CA LEU A 75 1.25 16.24 0.29
C LEU A 75 0.03 15.71 -0.50
N GLN A 76 0.07 14.47 -0.94
CA GLN A 76 -1.07 13.83 -1.63
C GLN A 76 -2.30 13.75 -0.73
N ILE A 77 -2.12 13.38 0.56
CA ILE A 77 -3.20 13.38 1.57
C ILE A 77 -3.79 14.79 1.71
N PHE A 78 -2.97 15.83 1.79
CA PHE A 78 -3.43 17.21 1.89
C PHE A 78 -4.17 17.69 0.64
N ILE A 79 -3.68 17.33 -0.55
CA ILE A 79 -4.35 17.65 -1.82
C ILE A 79 -5.73 17.00 -1.89
N VAL A 80 -5.86 15.72 -1.50
CA VAL A 80 -7.15 15.03 -1.49
C VAL A 80 -8.08 15.63 -0.45
N TYR A 81 -7.61 15.87 0.77
CA TYR A 81 -8.46 16.34 1.85
C TYR A 81 -8.86 17.81 1.70
N PHE A 82 -7.90 18.70 1.52
CA PHE A 82 -8.15 20.15 1.42
C PHE A 82 -8.49 20.58 -0.01
N GLY A 83 -7.80 20.01 -1.01
CA GLY A 83 -7.99 20.40 -2.40
C GLY A 83 -9.38 20.03 -2.92
N LEU A 84 -9.82 18.79 -2.73
CA LEU A 84 -11.16 18.39 -3.18
C LEU A 84 -12.29 19.11 -2.43
N ASN A 85 -12.05 19.45 -1.16
CA ASN A 85 -12.99 20.25 -0.38
C ASN A 85 -13.22 21.64 -0.99
N THR A 86 -12.19 22.24 -1.56
CA THR A 86 -12.27 23.54 -2.28
C THR A 86 -13.20 23.45 -3.52
N PHE A 87 -13.29 22.27 -4.13
CA PHE A 87 -14.21 22.02 -5.26
C PHE A 87 -15.59 21.54 -4.83
N GLY A 88 -15.92 21.61 -3.53
CA GLY A 88 -17.24 21.25 -2.99
C GLY A 88 -17.40 19.77 -2.60
N PHE A 89 -16.36 18.93 -2.75
CA PHE A 89 -16.37 17.53 -2.32
C PHE A 89 -15.97 17.41 -0.85
N LYS A 90 -16.94 17.35 0.05
CA LYS A 90 -16.70 17.25 1.50
C LYS A 90 -16.49 15.79 1.91
N PHE A 91 -15.24 15.35 2.00
CA PHE A 91 -14.90 14.04 2.51
C PHE A 91 -14.57 14.07 4.01
N SER A 92 -14.92 13.00 4.72
CA SER A 92 -14.41 12.78 6.08
C SER A 92 -12.88 12.56 6.03
N PRO A 93 -12.14 12.88 7.10
CA PRO A 93 -10.68 12.61 7.15
C PRO A 93 -10.33 11.17 6.78
N ILE A 94 -11.12 10.20 7.27
CA ILE A 94 -10.91 8.77 6.97
C ILE A 94 -11.09 8.50 5.48
N THR A 95 -12.17 9.00 4.86
CA THR A 95 -12.43 8.80 3.43
C THR A 95 -11.33 9.41 2.58
N ALA A 96 -10.93 10.64 2.87
CA ALA A 96 -9.84 11.32 2.15
C ALA A 96 -8.52 10.56 2.28
N CYS A 97 -8.21 10.05 3.49
CA CYS A 97 -7.04 9.24 3.75
C CYS A 97 -7.06 7.94 2.91
N VAL A 98 -8.17 7.19 2.94
CA VAL A 98 -8.31 5.95 2.14
C VAL A 98 -8.13 6.23 0.66
N ILE A 99 -8.74 7.31 0.13
CA ILE A 99 -8.57 7.70 -1.28
C ILE A 99 -7.10 7.99 -1.59
N ALA A 100 -6.45 8.84 -0.80
CA ALA A 100 -5.05 9.24 -1.02
C ALA A 100 -4.11 8.05 -0.97
N LEU A 101 -4.22 7.20 0.06
CA LEU A 101 -3.42 5.99 0.20
C LEU A 101 -3.69 4.98 -0.92
N SER A 102 -4.95 4.83 -1.36
CA SER A 102 -5.31 3.93 -2.46
C SER A 102 -4.72 4.40 -3.79
N LEU A 103 -4.77 5.69 -4.06
CA LEU A 103 -4.17 6.28 -5.25
C LEU A 103 -2.63 6.10 -5.22
N ASN A 104 -2.01 6.37 -4.09
CA ASN A 104 -0.57 6.18 -3.91
C ASN A 104 -0.19 4.71 -4.09
N SER A 105 -0.81 3.80 -3.33
CA SER A 105 -0.56 2.36 -3.42
C SER A 105 -0.81 1.82 -4.83
N GLY A 106 -1.83 2.33 -5.55
CA GLY A 106 -2.10 1.93 -6.93
C GLY A 106 -0.92 2.14 -7.86
N ALA A 107 -0.15 3.21 -7.69
CA ALA A 107 1.07 3.45 -8.47
C ALA A 107 2.17 2.43 -8.15
N TYR A 108 2.37 2.09 -6.87
CA TYR A 108 3.33 1.07 -6.46
C TYR A 108 2.91 -0.34 -6.90
N VAL A 109 1.63 -0.69 -6.70
CA VAL A 109 1.08 -1.99 -7.12
C VAL A 109 1.17 -2.17 -8.64
N ALA A 110 0.95 -1.13 -9.45
CA ALA A 110 1.14 -1.21 -10.90
C ALA A 110 2.57 -1.64 -11.27
N GLU A 111 3.57 -1.11 -10.58
CA GLU A 111 4.97 -1.49 -10.79
C GLU A 111 5.30 -2.87 -10.19
N ILE A 112 4.69 -3.24 -9.05
CA ILE A 112 4.81 -4.59 -8.48
C ILE A 112 4.27 -5.63 -9.47
N ILE A 113 3.09 -5.42 -10.03
CA ILE A 113 2.51 -6.33 -11.02
C ILE A 113 3.39 -6.39 -12.27
N ARG A 114 3.83 -5.23 -12.78
CA ARG A 114 4.72 -5.17 -13.94
C ARG A 114 6.01 -5.96 -13.70
N SER A 115 6.71 -5.69 -12.60
CA SER A 115 7.97 -6.35 -12.27
C SER A 115 7.79 -7.84 -12.00
N GLY A 116 6.69 -8.25 -11.37
CA GLY A 116 6.38 -9.68 -11.13
C GLY A 116 6.12 -10.46 -12.41
N ILE A 117 5.50 -9.83 -13.42
CA ILE A 117 5.35 -10.43 -14.76
C ILE A 117 6.70 -10.48 -15.49
N ASP A 118 7.46 -9.39 -15.43
CA ASP A 118 8.74 -9.28 -16.13
C ASP A 118 9.84 -10.16 -15.49
N ALA A 119 9.66 -10.60 -14.24
CA ALA A 119 10.55 -11.52 -13.53
C ALA A 119 10.41 -13.01 -13.98
N VAL A 120 9.33 -13.35 -14.70
CA VAL A 120 9.20 -14.69 -15.25
C VAL A 120 10.19 -14.85 -16.42
N ASP A 121 10.88 -16.01 -16.45
CA ASP A 121 11.87 -16.28 -17.49
C ASP A 121 11.26 -16.18 -18.89
N LYS A 122 11.94 -15.44 -19.79
CA LYS A 122 11.47 -15.20 -21.15
C LYS A 122 11.38 -16.47 -21.98
N GLY A 123 12.22 -17.46 -21.68
CA GLY A 123 12.19 -18.77 -22.32
C GLY A 123 10.85 -19.50 -22.10
N GLN A 124 10.14 -19.24 -21.01
CA GLN A 124 8.78 -19.77 -20.78
C GLN A 124 7.81 -19.29 -21.86
N LEU A 125 7.87 -18.02 -22.21
CA LEU A 125 7.03 -17.46 -23.26
C LEU A 125 7.45 -18.00 -24.64
N GLU A 126 8.74 -18.07 -24.90
CA GLU A 126 9.29 -18.56 -26.15
C GLU A 126 8.95 -20.05 -26.38
N ALA A 127 9.13 -20.88 -25.37
CA ALA A 127 8.75 -22.31 -25.41
C ALA A 127 7.25 -22.49 -25.67
N ALA A 128 6.39 -21.75 -24.94
CA ALA A 128 4.94 -21.80 -25.16
C ALA A 128 4.56 -21.38 -26.59
N ARG A 129 5.22 -20.36 -27.14
CA ARG A 129 5.01 -19.91 -28.52
C ARG A 129 5.48 -20.95 -29.55
N SER A 130 6.59 -21.62 -29.30
CA SER A 130 7.12 -22.70 -30.16
C SER A 130 6.20 -23.91 -30.21
N LEU A 131 5.44 -24.16 -29.12
CA LEU A 131 4.38 -25.20 -29.06
C LEU A 131 3.06 -24.74 -29.69
N GLY A 132 3.02 -23.58 -30.40
CA GLY A 132 1.84 -23.10 -31.12
C GLY A 132 0.84 -22.32 -30.25
N MET A 133 1.14 -22.03 -28.98
CA MET A 133 0.24 -21.21 -28.15
C MET A 133 0.19 -19.77 -28.66
N THR A 134 -1.00 -19.16 -28.66
CA THR A 134 -1.12 -17.73 -28.88
C THR A 134 -0.53 -16.96 -27.71
N GLN A 135 -0.08 -15.72 -27.94
CA GLN A 135 0.50 -14.87 -26.88
C GLN A 135 -0.43 -14.74 -25.69
N SER A 136 -1.75 -14.58 -25.90
CA SER A 136 -2.72 -14.47 -24.84
C SER A 136 -2.85 -15.77 -24.02
N LYS A 137 -2.87 -16.92 -24.67
CA LYS A 137 -2.90 -18.22 -23.97
C LYS A 137 -1.61 -18.47 -23.20
N ALA A 138 -0.43 -18.19 -23.79
CA ALA A 138 0.85 -18.29 -23.09
C ALA A 138 0.90 -17.36 -21.86
N MET A 139 0.40 -16.13 -22.00
CA MET A 139 0.32 -15.18 -20.88
C MET A 139 -0.60 -15.73 -19.77
N GLN A 140 -1.78 -16.22 -20.11
CA GLN A 140 -2.79 -16.65 -19.15
C GLN A 140 -2.42 -17.96 -18.43
N TYR A 141 -1.89 -18.95 -19.15
CA TYR A 141 -1.69 -20.31 -18.63
C TYR A 141 -0.26 -20.59 -18.17
N ILE A 142 0.73 -19.84 -18.64
CA ILE A 142 2.14 -20.08 -18.31
C ILE A 142 2.72 -18.94 -17.50
N ILE A 143 2.60 -17.69 -17.99
CA ILE A 143 3.29 -16.54 -17.36
C ILE A 143 2.55 -16.07 -16.13
N LEU A 144 1.23 -15.84 -16.21
CA LEU A 144 0.46 -15.24 -15.12
C LEU A 144 0.45 -16.09 -13.84
N PRO A 145 0.30 -17.43 -13.86
CA PRO A 145 0.40 -18.25 -12.66
C PRO A 145 1.75 -18.15 -11.96
N GLN A 146 2.85 -18.05 -12.71
CA GLN A 146 4.20 -17.85 -12.17
C GLN A 146 4.37 -16.44 -11.64
N ALA A 147 3.90 -15.43 -12.38
CA ALA A 147 3.97 -14.02 -11.96
C ALA A 147 3.22 -13.76 -10.64
N ILE A 148 2.05 -14.38 -10.44
CA ILE A 148 1.27 -14.26 -9.19
C ILE A 148 2.09 -14.67 -7.98
N LYS A 149 2.92 -15.69 -8.06
CA LYS A 149 3.80 -16.12 -6.96
C LYS A 149 4.81 -15.05 -6.57
N ASN A 150 5.25 -14.22 -7.51
CA ASN A 150 6.15 -13.08 -7.26
C ASN A 150 5.36 -11.85 -6.77
N ILE A 151 4.17 -11.63 -7.31
CA ILE A 151 3.33 -10.45 -7.04
C ILE A 151 2.73 -10.50 -5.63
N LEU A 152 2.17 -11.64 -5.20
CA LEU A 152 1.44 -11.73 -3.93
C LEU A 152 2.31 -11.38 -2.70
N PRO A 153 3.55 -11.88 -2.55
CA PRO A 153 4.41 -11.48 -1.44
C PRO A 153 4.76 -9.98 -1.47
N ALA A 154 4.96 -9.43 -2.67
CA ALA A 154 5.27 -8.01 -2.83
C ALA A 154 4.08 -7.11 -2.46
N ILE A 155 2.84 -7.49 -2.80
CA ILE A 155 1.62 -6.81 -2.33
C ILE A 155 1.49 -6.91 -0.80
N GLY A 156 1.84 -8.07 -0.21
CA GLY A 156 1.88 -8.21 1.24
C GLY A 156 2.88 -7.25 1.91
N ASN A 157 4.05 -7.05 1.32
CA ASN A 157 5.03 -6.08 1.79
C ASN A 157 4.56 -4.63 1.60
N GLU A 158 3.84 -4.34 0.52
CA GLU A 158 3.18 -3.06 0.30
C GLU A 158 2.17 -2.76 1.41
N PHE A 159 1.36 -3.76 1.82
CA PHE A 159 0.44 -3.61 2.95
C PHE A 159 1.16 -3.21 4.25
N VAL A 160 2.29 -3.86 4.58
CA VAL A 160 3.12 -3.50 5.74
C VAL A 160 3.66 -2.07 5.61
N THR A 161 3.98 -1.62 4.41
CA THR A 161 4.42 -0.24 4.15
C THR A 161 3.29 0.75 4.41
N ILE A 162 2.09 0.51 3.89
CA ILE A 162 0.91 1.37 4.07
C ILE A 162 0.53 1.50 5.55
N ILE A 163 0.68 0.46 6.36
CA ILE A 163 0.47 0.55 7.82
C ILE A 163 1.33 1.65 8.42
N LYS A 164 2.59 1.77 8.04
CA LYS A 164 3.48 2.85 8.52
C LYS A 164 3.11 4.21 7.92
N GLU A 165 2.79 4.24 6.65
CA GLU A 165 2.44 5.45 5.92
C GLU A 165 1.11 6.04 6.38
N SER A 166 0.17 5.22 6.88
CA SER A 166 -1.09 5.69 7.45
C SER A 166 -0.88 6.66 8.62
N SER A 167 0.29 6.63 9.28
CA SER A 167 0.67 7.58 10.34
C SER A 167 0.57 9.05 9.90
N MET A 168 0.77 9.33 8.61
CA MET A 168 0.66 10.68 8.06
C MET A 168 -0.78 11.22 8.12
N ALA A 169 -1.78 10.33 8.17
CA ALA A 169 -3.19 10.70 8.24
C ALA A 169 -3.57 11.32 9.60
N SER A 170 -2.74 11.15 10.63
CA SER A 170 -2.90 11.90 11.90
C SER A 170 -2.90 13.41 11.70
N SER A 171 -2.26 13.91 10.64
CA SER A 171 -2.18 15.33 10.32
C SER A 171 -3.50 15.95 9.85
N ILE A 172 -4.43 15.13 9.38
CA ILE A 172 -5.79 15.52 8.99
C ILE A 172 -6.86 15.04 9.99
N GLY A 173 -6.44 14.52 11.15
CA GLY A 173 -7.35 14.12 12.23
C GLY A 173 -7.87 12.69 12.15
N VAL A 174 -7.24 11.80 11.37
CA VAL A 174 -7.57 10.36 11.40
C VAL A 174 -7.05 9.76 12.70
N ALA A 175 -7.94 9.10 13.46
CA ALA A 175 -7.67 8.57 14.79
C ALA A 175 -6.88 7.23 14.76
N GLU A 176 -5.77 7.18 14.02
CA GLU A 176 -4.86 6.06 13.94
C GLU A 176 -3.82 6.09 15.08
N ILE A 177 -2.86 5.17 15.11
CA ILE A 177 -1.92 4.99 16.25
C ILE A 177 -1.13 6.26 16.59
N THR A 178 -0.64 7.03 15.59
CA THR A 178 0.12 8.27 15.85
C THR A 178 -0.79 9.34 16.44
N TYR A 179 -2.02 9.44 15.96
CA TYR A 179 -3.03 10.33 16.54
C TYR A 179 -3.33 9.97 17.98
N ALA A 180 -3.47 8.66 18.28
CA ALA A 180 -3.64 8.19 19.66
C ALA A 180 -2.47 8.64 20.55
N GLY A 181 -1.24 8.49 20.09
CA GLY A 181 -0.05 8.99 20.80
C GLY A 181 -0.11 10.50 21.07
N LYS A 182 -0.44 11.31 20.05
CA LYS A 182 -0.59 12.77 20.18
C LYS A 182 -1.70 13.18 21.16
N LEU A 183 -2.84 12.50 21.12
CA LEU A 183 -3.97 12.74 22.02
C LEU A 183 -3.57 12.47 23.47
N VAL A 184 -2.90 11.34 23.73
CA VAL A 184 -2.41 11.01 25.09
C VAL A 184 -1.31 11.97 25.54
N THR A 185 -0.44 12.41 24.64
CA THR A 185 0.54 13.48 24.91
C THR A 185 -0.16 14.75 25.42
N GLY A 186 -1.18 15.23 24.71
CA GLY A 186 -1.95 16.41 25.12
C GLY A 186 -2.69 16.22 26.45
N ALA A 187 -3.22 15.03 26.72
CA ALA A 187 -3.96 14.73 27.96
C ALA A 187 -3.06 14.56 29.19
N THR A 188 -1.81 14.13 29.01
CA THR A 188 -0.89 13.79 30.12
C THR A 188 0.27 14.75 30.28
N TYR A 189 0.44 15.68 29.34
CA TYR A 189 1.62 16.59 29.23
C TYR A 189 2.96 15.84 29.18
N ARG A 190 2.94 14.56 28.78
CA ARG A 190 4.12 13.70 28.57
C ARG A 190 4.37 13.60 27.08
N ASN A 191 5.53 14.10 26.61
CA ASN A 191 5.81 14.18 25.17
C ASN A 191 6.44 12.90 24.61
N PHE A 192 7.16 12.15 25.42
CA PHE A 192 8.02 11.08 24.95
C PHE A 192 7.40 9.68 25.12
N GLU A 193 6.87 9.38 26.28
CA GLU A 193 6.37 8.06 26.62
C GLU A 193 5.17 7.61 25.74
N PRO A 194 4.15 8.47 25.42
CA PRO A 194 3.08 8.07 24.50
C PRO A 194 3.57 7.79 23.08
N LEU A 195 4.61 8.50 22.63
CA LEU A 195 5.20 8.24 21.30
C LEU A 195 5.98 6.92 21.26
N ILE A 196 6.65 6.55 22.36
CA ILE A 196 7.26 5.21 22.49
C ILE A 196 6.18 4.14 22.39
N VAL A 197 5.05 4.30 23.08
CA VAL A 197 3.93 3.33 23.02
C VAL A 197 3.41 3.23 21.58
N ALA A 198 3.21 4.35 20.89
CA ALA A 198 2.81 4.34 19.48
C ALA A 198 3.83 3.60 18.60
N ALA A 199 5.12 3.87 18.78
CA ALA A 199 6.19 3.19 18.05
C ALA A 199 6.20 1.67 18.30
N VAL A 200 5.99 1.24 19.55
CA VAL A 200 5.88 -0.18 19.92
C VAL A 200 4.65 -0.82 19.25
N CYS A 201 3.49 -0.13 19.22
CA CYS A 201 2.31 -0.62 18.52
C CYS A 201 2.58 -0.84 17.02
N TYR A 202 3.18 0.14 16.34
CA TYR A 202 3.59 -0.01 14.94
C TYR A 202 4.58 -1.16 14.75
N PHE A 203 5.59 -1.26 15.62
CA PHE A 203 6.58 -2.33 15.54
C PHE A 203 5.94 -3.71 15.66
N ILE A 204 5.06 -3.92 16.65
CA ILE A 204 4.36 -5.20 16.82
C ILE A 204 3.55 -5.55 15.57
N LEU A 205 2.77 -4.61 15.03
CA LEU A 205 1.98 -4.83 13.83
C LEU A 205 2.86 -5.17 12.62
N THR A 206 3.85 -4.33 12.33
CA THR A 206 4.68 -4.49 11.13
C THR A 206 5.60 -5.70 11.22
N PHE A 207 6.15 -6.00 12.42
CA PHE A 207 6.97 -7.18 12.65
C PHE A 207 6.14 -8.46 12.46
N THR A 208 4.97 -8.55 13.07
CA THR A 208 4.09 -9.73 12.99
C THR A 208 3.67 -10.00 11.55
N LEU A 209 3.18 -8.96 10.86
CA LEU A 209 2.75 -9.06 9.46
C LEU A 209 3.93 -9.32 8.52
N GLY A 210 5.08 -8.69 8.75
CA GLY A 210 6.29 -8.95 7.96
C GLY A 210 6.77 -10.40 8.08
N ARG A 211 6.71 -10.99 9.29
CA ARG A 211 7.04 -12.42 9.50
C ARG A 211 6.04 -13.32 8.80
N LEU A 212 4.75 -12.97 8.83
CA LEU A 212 3.71 -13.70 8.11
C LEU A 212 3.97 -13.66 6.59
N MET A 213 4.27 -12.48 6.03
CA MET A 213 4.57 -12.33 4.61
C MET A 213 5.83 -13.11 4.20
N ALA A 214 6.89 -13.08 5.00
CA ALA A 214 8.09 -13.88 4.76
C ALA A 214 7.82 -15.39 4.83
N TYR A 215 6.87 -15.85 5.65
CA TYR A 215 6.45 -17.25 5.66
C TYR A 215 5.69 -17.61 4.39
N VAL A 216 4.74 -16.76 3.97
CA VAL A 216 3.98 -16.95 2.73
C VAL A 216 4.91 -17.00 1.51
N GLU A 217 5.85 -16.06 1.41
CA GLU A 217 6.84 -16.04 0.33
C GLU A 217 7.66 -17.33 0.24
N ARG A 218 8.13 -17.84 1.39
CA ARG A 218 8.87 -19.12 1.42
C ARG A 218 8.02 -20.31 0.95
N ARG A 219 6.73 -20.32 1.27
CA ARG A 219 5.82 -21.38 0.80
C ARG A 219 5.62 -21.34 -0.71
N PHE A 220 5.47 -20.15 -1.30
CA PHE A 220 5.36 -20.03 -2.75
C PHE A 220 6.64 -20.47 -3.47
N LYS A 221 7.81 -20.03 -3.00
CA LYS A 221 9.10 -20.44 -3.59
C LYS A 221 9.37 -21.95 -3.47
N ALA A 222 8.98 -22.58 -2.38
CA ALA A 222 9.14 -24.03 -2.20
C ALA A 222 8.28 -24.87 -3.18
N SER A 223 7.21 -24.32 -3.75
CA SER A 223 6.38 -25.00 -4.73
C SER A 223 7.00 -25.04 -6.14
N ASP A 224 8.03 -24.24 -6.41
CA ASP A 224 8.70 -24.18 -7.71
C ASP A 224 9.87 -25.20 -7.82
N LEU A 225 10.27 -25.80 -6.70
CA LEU A 225 11.34 -26.79 -6.63
C LEU A 225 10.81 -28.25 -6.73
N ARG A 226 9.51 -28.42 -6.92
CA ARG A 226 8.83 -29.70 -7.16
C ARG A 226 8.27 -29.76 -8.57
#